data_3cc5629346e9ee8287277112cd548ec3
#
_entry.id   3cc5629346e9ee8287277112cd548ec3
#
_cell.length_a   1.000
_cell.length_b   1.000
_cell.length_c   1.000
_cell.angle_alpha   90.00
_cell.angle_beta   90.00
_cell.angle_gamma   90.00
#
_symmetry.space_group_name_H-M   'P 1'
#
loop_
_entity.id
_entity.type
_entity.pdbx_description
1 polymer ?
#
loop_
_entity_poly.entity_id
_entity_poly.type
_entity_poly.pdbx_seq_one_letter_code
_entity_poly.pdbx_strand_id
1 'polypeptide(L)'
;VMENAHKQLAWDSLTCLVVDDDKFSRTFIKTALYQIGMKNTREAASATEAVELLNSFKIDIILLDQQMPGKTGLELARELKNSNNPHLKSLPIIMITVDTKEKTVLDARNLGIQEYLVKPISPLALKKRILNAFGIKQERV
;
A
#
# COMPACT_ATOMS: atom_id res chain seq x y z
N VAL A 1 -3.18 15.59 -26.19
CA VAL A 1 -3.32 15.68 -25.53
C VAL A 1 -2.85 15.54 -24.40
N MET A 2 -2.31 15.84 -24.34
CA MET A 2 -1.90 15.96 -23.38
C MET A 2 -2.04 15.34 -22.28
N GLU A 3 -2.52 15.40 -21.94
CA GLU A 3 -2.89 14.83 -20.83
C GLU A 3 -2.38 13.57 -20.47
N ASN A 4 -1.89 12.91 -21.31
CA ASN A 4 -1.48 11.59 -20.99
C ASN A 4 -0.19 11.48 -20.29
N ALA A 5 0.66 12.43 -20.44
CA ALA A 5 1.96 12.34 -19.83
C ALA A 5 1.86 12.21 -18.33
N HIS A 6 0.96 12.93 -17.72
CA HIS A 6 0.88 12.91 -16.30
C HIS A 6 0.15 11.70 -15.75
N LYS A 7 -0.39 10.87 -16.62
CA LYS A 7 -1.08 9.69 -16.17
C LYS A 7 -0.21 8.49 -16.12
N GLN A 8 0.99 8.59 -16.63
CA GLN A 8 1.89 7.46 -16.60
C GLN A 8 2.70 7.48 -15.33
N LEU A 9 2.65 6.38 -14.59
CA LEU A 9 3.57 6.18 -13.50
C LEU A 9 4.82 5.50 -14.03
N ALA A 10 5.96 5.87 -13.46
CA ALA A 10 7.19 5.18 -13.76
C ALA A 10 7.25 3.92 -12.90
N TRP A 11 6.43 2.95 -13.24
CA TRP A 11 6.27 1.73 -12.45
C TRP A 11 7.60 1.05 -12.13
N ASP A 12 8.54 1.08 -13.08
CA ASP A 12 9.83 0.43 -12.92
C ASP A 12 10.70 1.09 -11.86
N SER A 13 10.45 2.35 -11.57
CA SER A 13 11.28 3.08 -10.60
C SER A 13 10.67 3.10 -9.20
N LEU A 14 9.48 2.54 -9.02
CA LEU A 14 8.80 2.57 -7.73
C LEU A 14 9.07 1.30 -6.96
N THR A 15 9.27 1.42 -5.66
CA THR A 15 9.44 0.28 -4.76
C THR A 15 8.26 0.21 -3.82
N CYS A 16 7.64 -0.95 -3.77
CA CYS A 16 6.48 -1.22 -2.93
C CYS A 16 6.86 -2.13 -1.79
N LEU A 17 6.41 -1.79 -0.58
CA LEU A 17 6.56 -2.65 0.57
C LEU A 17 5.22 -3.36 0.82
N VAL A 18 5.24 -4.69 0.81
CA VAL A 18 4.06 -5.49 1.08
C VAL A 18 4.16 -6.03 2.50
N VAL A 19 3.24 -5.61 3.36
CA VAL A 19 3.25 -5.96 4.79
C VAL A 19 2.05 -6.84 5.09
N ASP A 20 2.29 -8.12 5.34
CA ASP A 20 1.26 -9.12 5.56
C ASP A 20 1.94 -10.33 6.20
N ASP A 21 1.38 -10.87 7.27
CA ASP A 21 2.01 -12.00 7.94
C ASP A 21 1.83 -13.31 7.20
N ASP A 22 0.91 -13.38 6.23
CA ASP A 22 0.66 -14.59 5.46
C ASP A 22 1.49 -14.59 4.18
N LYS A 23 2.38 -15.56 4.07
CA LYS A 23 3.27 -15.66 2.91
C LYS A 23 2.51 -15.84 1.60
N PHE A 24 1.43 -16.63 1.60
CA PHE A 24 0.63 -16.82 0.38
C PHE A 24 0.02 -15.50 -0.08
N SER A 25 -0.49 -14.73 0.87
CA SER A 25 -1.05 -13.43 0.57
C SER A 25 0.00 -12.50 -0.03
N ARG A 26 1.20 -12.46 0.57
CA ARG A 26 2.28 -11.63 0.03
C ARG A 26 2.65 -12.04 -1.38
N THR A 27 2.77 -13.35 -1.63
CA THR A 27 3.12 -13.84 -2.97
C THR A 27 2.04 -13.47 -3.98
N PHE A 28 0.78 -13.61 -3.60
CA PHE A 28 -0.34 -13.24 -4.48
C PHE A 28 -0.28 -11.75 -4.84
N ILE A 29 -0.06 -10.90 -3.83
CA ILE A 29 0.00 -9.46 -4.04
C ILE A 29 1.19 -9.10 -4.93
N LYS A 30 2.36 -9.71 -4.68
CA LYS A 30 3.54 -9.45 -5.49
C LYS A 30 3.32 -9.84 -6.96
N THR A 31 2.64 -10.96 -7.17
CA THR A 31 2.33 -11.40 -8.53
C THR A 31 1.43 -10.36 -9.22
N ALA A 32 0.42 -9.87 -8.52
CA ALA A 32 -0.46 -8.85 -9.07
C ALA A 32 0.33 -7.56 -9.37
N LEU A 33 1.23 -7.15 -8.48
CA LEU A 33 2.07 -5.98 -8.70
C LEU A 33 2.95 -6.15 -9.94
N TYR A 34 3.55 -7.34 -10.08
CA TYR A 34 4.39 -7.62 -11.24
C TYR A 34 3.59 -7.49 -12.55
N GLN A 35 2.37 -8.00 -12.54
CA GLN A 35 1.52 -7.95 -13.74
C GLN A 35 1.18 -6.53 -14.16
N ILE A 36 1.10 -5.59 -13.23
CA ILE A 36 0.79 -4.20 -13.57
C ILE A 36 2.04 -3.36 -13.79
N GLY A 37 3.23 -3.97 -13.68
CA GLY A 37 4.47 -3.28 -14.00
C GLY A 37 5.35 -2.90 -12.82
N MET A 38 4.90 -3.12 -11.59
CA MET A 38 5.69 -2.77 -10.41
C MET A 38 6.47 -4.00 -9.96
N LYS A 39 7.73 -4.04 -10.34
CA LYS A 39 8.57 -5.22 -10.12
C LYS A 39 9.48 -5.12 -8.92
N ASN A 40 9.69 -3.93 -8.39
CA ASN A 40 10.55 -3.73 -7.24
C ASN A 40 9.71 -3.80 -5.97
N THR A 41 9.74 -4.94 -5.30
CA THR A 41 8.94 -5.17 -4.11
C THR A 41 9.82 -5.65 -2.96
N ARG A 42 9.41 -5.31 -1.75
CA ARG A 42 9.99 -5.84 -0.53
C ARG A 42 8.86 -6.36 0.32
N GLU A 43 9.15 -7.34 1.15
CA GLU A 43 8.14 -8.00 1.98
C GLU A 43 8.48 -7.87 3.44
N ALA A 44 7.45 -7.68 4.24
CA ALA A 44 7.56 -7.73 5.69
C ALA A 44 6.41 -8.57 6.24
N ALA A 45 6.73 -9.44 7.18
CA ALA A 45 5.73 -10.31 7.79
C ALA A 45 5.17 -9.72 9.10
N SER A 46 5.63 -8.54 9.48
CA SER A 46 5.20 -7.90 10.72
C SER A 46 5.46 -6.40 10.63
N ALA A 47 4.85 -5.66 11.56
CA ALA A 47 5.11 -4.23 11.65
C ALA A 47 6.57 -3.94 11.98
N THR A 48 7.18 -4.76 12.83
CA THR A 48 8.59 -4.58 13.19
C THR A 48 9.49 -4.71 11.96
N GLU A 49 9.29 -5.76 11.15
CA GLU A 49 10.06 -5.93 9.93
C GLU A 49 9.83 -4.78 8.97
N ALA A 50 8.58 -4.30 8.89
CA ALA A 50 8.26 -3.18 8.01
C ALA A 50 9.05 -1.93 8.39
N VAL A 51 9.13 -1.62 9.68
CA VAL A 51 9.87 -0.45 10.13
C VAL A 51 11.35 -0.59 9.78
N GLU A 52 11.92 -1.79 9.95
CA GLU A 52 13.31 -2.01 9.60
C GLU A 52 13.57 -1.76 8.13
N LEU A 53 12.66 -2.23 7.27
CA LEU A 53 12.82 -2.02 5.83
C LEU A 53 12.61 -0.56 5.45
N LEU A 54 11.69 0.12 6.11
CA LEU A 54 11.45 1.54 5.86
C LEU A 54 12.66 2.40 6.26
N ASN A 55 13.41 1.96 7.24
CA ASN A 55 14.62 2.67 7.67
C ASN A 55 15.82 2.36 6.80
N SER A 56 15.80 1.25 6.07
CA SER A 56 16.95 0.78 5.29
C SER A 56 16.82 1.06 3.80
N PHE A 57 15.61 1.20 3.28
CA PHE A 57 15.36 1.33 1.85
C PHE A 57 14.36 2.44 1.59
N LYS A 58 14.49 3.05 0.43
CA LYS A 58 13.49 4.02 -0.01
C LYS A 58 12.27 3.26 -0.51
N ILE A 59 11.18 3.40 0.19
CA ILE A 59 9.90 2.81 -0.18
C ILE A 59 8.99 3.92 -0.69
N ASP A 60 8.26 3.66 -1.76
CA ASP A 60 7.40 4.65 -2.39
C ASP A 60 5.93 4.45 -2.05
N ILE A 61 5.54 3.24 -1.70
CA ILE A 61 4.15 2.93 -1.33
C ILE A 61 4.13 1.68 -0.48
N ILE A 62 3.17 1.60 0.46
CA ILE A 62 2.98 0.45 1.32
C ILE A 62 1.63 -0.18 1.04
N LEU A 63 1.61 -1.50 0.86
CA LEU A 63 0.39 -2.29 0.85
C LEU A 63 0.36 -3.03 2.18
N LEU A 64 -0.69 -2.80 2.98
CA LEU A 64 -0.66 -3.11 4.40
C LEU A 64 -1.90 -3.88 4.82
N ASP A 65 -1.70 -5.06 5.40
CA ASP A 65 -2.80 -5.83 5.99
C ASP A 65 -3.09 -5.30 7.40
N GLN A 66 -4.35 -5.39 7.80
CA GLN A 66 -4.76 -4.98 9.13
C GLN A 66 -4.46 -6.06 10.17
N GLN A 67 -4.76 -7.32 9.85
CA GLN A 67 -4.67 -8.37 10.85
C GLN A 67 -3.31 -9.05 10.83
N MET A 68 -2.50 -8.69 11.80
CA MET A 68 -1.17 -9.24 11.97
C MET A 68 -0.91 -9.47 13.47
N PRO A 69 -0.16 -10.50 13.83
CA PRO A 69 0.21 -10.70 15.24
C PRO A 69 1.00 -9.51 15.75
N GLY A 70 0.75 -9.14 16.99
CA GLY A 70 1.41 -8.00 17.60
C GLY A 70 0.75 -6.71 17.15
N LYS A 71 1.51 -5.84 16.49
CA LYS A 71 0.97 -4.55 16.06
C LYS A 71 0.13 -4.72 14.81
N THR A 72 -1.06 -4.13 14.81
CA THR A 72 -1.95 -4.17 13.64
C THR A 72 -1.49 -3.22 12.55
N GLY A 73 -2.09 -3.37 11.35
CA GLY A 73 -1.80 -2.46 10.26
C GLY A 73 -2.10 -1.02 10.60
N LEU A 74 -3.26 -0.76 11.23
CA LEU A 74 -3.62 0.62 11.59
C LEU A 74 -2.68 1.20 12.64
N GLU A 75 -2.20 0.37 13.57
CA GLU A 75 -1.22 0.83 14.53
C GLU A 75 0.09 1.25 13.86
N LEU A 76 0.54 0.45 12.90
CA LEU A 76 1.72 0.82 12.13
C LEU A 76 1.47 2.10 11.33
N ALA A 77 0.32 2.19 10.68
CA ALA A 77 -0.03 3.37 9.89
C ALA A 77 -0.02 4.63 10.78
N ARG A 78 -0.55 4.52 11.98
CA ARG A 78 -0.56 5.65 12.92
C ARG A 78 0.86 6.08 13.26
N GLU A 79 1.75 5.12 13.50
CA GLU A 79 3.14 5.45 13.77
C GLU A 79 3.78 6.19 12.61
N LEU A 80 3.53 5.73 11.40
CA LEU A 80 4.10 6.37 10.22
C LEU A 80 3.56 7.79 10.05
N LYS A 81 2.25 7.97 10.23
CA LYS A 81 1.64 9.29 10.09
C LYS A 81 2.12 10.27 11.14
N ASN A 82 2.55 9.78 12.30
CA ASN A 82 3.06 10.61 13.39
C ASN A 82 4.58 10.72 13.39
N SER A 83 5.24 10.19 12.38
CA SER A 83 6.69 10.22 12.28
C SER A 83 7.21 11.64 12.05
N ASN A 84 8.40 11.92 12.57
CA ASN A 84 9.08 13.18 12.28
C ASN A 84 9.75 13.17 10.92
N ASN A 85 9.87 12.00 10.29
CA ASN A 85 10.45 11.87 8.97
C ASN A 85 9.38 12.23 7.93
N PRO A 86 9.56 13.34 7.18
CA PRO A 86 8.54 13.77 6.22
C PRO A 86 8.20 12.72 5.17
N HIS A 87 9.17 11.93 4.73
CA HIS A 87 8.93 10.89 3.75
C HIS A 87 7.99 9.83 4.31
N LEU A 88 8.26 9.35 5.53
CA LEU A 88 7.40 8.33 6.14
C LEU A 88 6.02 8.88 6.42
N LYS A 89 5.94 10.12 6.87
CA LYS A 89 4.67 10.75 7.20
C LYS A 89 3.76 10.87 5.99
N SER A 90 4.33 11.11 4.82
CA SER A 90 3.56 11.31 3.59
C SER A 90 3.46 10.07 2.71
N LEU A 91 4.01 8.94 3.16
CA LEU A 91 4.06 7.72 2.36
C LEU A 91 2.65 7.21 2.06
N PRO A 92 2.32 6.97 0.78
CA PRO A 92 1.02 6.41 0.44
C PRO A 92 0.84 5.02 1.02
N ILE A 93 -0.35 4.75 1.57
CA ILE A 93 -0.68 3.46 2.18
C ILE A 93 -1.99 2.98 1.58
N ILE A 94 -1.99 1.73 1.14
CA ILE A 94 -3.22 1.04 0.72
C ILE A 94 -3.44 -0.11 1.68
N MET A 95 -4.62 -0.16 2.29
CA MET A 95 -4.98 -1.29 3.14
C MET A 95 -5.46 -2.42 2.24
N ILE A 96 -4.93 -3.63 2.43
CA ILE A 96 -5.36 -4.82 1.69
C ILE A 96 -5.60 -5.92 2.72
N THR A 97 -6.87 -6.22 3.00
CA THR A 97 -7.20 -7.07 4.13
C THR A 97 -8.52 -7.76 3.91
N VAL A 98 -8.80 -8.80 4.71
CA VAL A 98 -10.13 -9.41 4.76
C VAL A 98 -11.05 -8.69 5.73
N ASP A 99 -10.52 -7.76 6.51
CA ASP A 99 -11.30 -7.05 7.54
C ASP A 99 -12.21 -6.02 6.88
N THR A 100 -13.52 -6.25 6.98
CA THR A 100 -14.52 -5.35 6.43
C THR A 100 -15.33 -4.63 7.51
N LYS A 101 -14.87 -4.69 8.76
CA LYS A 101 -15.58 -4.03 9.84
C LYS A 101 -15.64 -2.53 9.59
N GLU A 102 -16.83 -1.97 9.77
CA GLU A 102 -17.06 -0.56 9.52
C GLU A 102 -16.12 0.30 10.36
N LYS A 103 -15.91 -0.11 11.61
CA LYS A 103 -15.00 0.64 12.49
C LYS A 103 -13.57 0.68 11.95
N THR A 104 -13.09 -0.45 11.45
CA THR A 104 -11.73 -0.52 10.92
C THR A 104 -11.58 0.38 9.70
N VAL A 105 -12.55 0.33 8.80
CA VAL A 105 -12.53 1.16 7.60
C VAL A 105 -12.59 2.64 7.97
N LEU A 106 -13.42 2.99 8.94
CA LEU A 106 -13.54 4.37 9.39
C LEU A 106 -12.25 4.85 10.07
N ASP A 107 -11.63 4.00 10.90
CA ASP A 107 -10.38 4.34 11.55
C ASP A 107 -9.28 4.60 10.51
N ALA A 108 -9.24 3.77 9.46
CA ALA A 108 -8.28 3.97 8.38
C ALA A 108 -8.49 5.32 7.71
N ARG A 109 -9.74 5.65 7.41
CA ARG A 109 -10.07 6.92 6.78
C ARG A 109 -9.68 8.09 7.66
N ASN A 110 -9.91 7.97 8.97
CA ASN A 110 -9.57 9.04 9.91
C ASN A 110 -8.06 9.25 10.01
N LEU A 111 -7.27 8.24 9.67
CA LEU A 111 -5.81 8.37 9.59
C LEU A 111 -5.35 8.94 8.24
N GLY A 112 -6.29 9.22 7.34
CA GLY A 112 -5.94 9.72 6.02
C GLY A 112 -5.71 8.63 4.98
N ILE A 113 -6.00 7.37 5.33
CA ILE A 113 -5.88 6.25 4.38
C ILE A 113 -7.19 6.14 3.63
N GLN A 114 -7.17 6.50 2.35
CA GLN A 114 -8.37 6.51 1.55
C GLN A 114 -8.50 5.28 0.65
N GLU A 115 -7.43 4.50 0.51
CA GLU A 115 -7.44 3.35 -0.37
C GLU A 115 -7.51 2.08 0.46
N TYR A 116 -8.58 1.33 0.27
CA TYR A 116 -8.87 0.14 1.07
C TYR A 116 -9.38 -0.94 0.11
N LEU A 117 -8.68 -2.07 0.05
CA LEU A 117 -9.08 -3.20 -0.78
C LEU A 117 -9.35 -4.41 0.09
N VAL A 118 -10.41 -5.14 -0.23
CA VAL A 118 -10.77 -6.36 0.47
C VAL A 118 -10.28 -7.55 -0.35
N LYS A 119 -9.56 -8.47 0.31
CA LYS A 119 -9.11 -9.70 -0.33
C LYS A 119 -10.29 -10.60 -0.67
N PRO A 120 -10.23 -11.32 -1.78
CA PRO A 120 -9.15 -11.41 -2.77
C PRO A 120 -9.15 -10.22 -3.70
N ILE A 121 -7.95 -9.81 -4.13
CA ILE A 121 -7.81 -8.64 -4.99
C ILE A 121 -7.58 -9.09 -6.44
N SER A 122 -7.83 -8.18 -7.37
CA SER A 122 -7.47 -8.38 -8.76
C SER A 122 -6.37 -7.38 -9.14
N PRO A 123 -5.54 -7.70 -10.14
CA PRO A 123 -4.53 -6.75 -10.59
C PRO A 123 -5.14 -5.41 -11.03
N LEU A 124 -6.30 -5.44 -11.69
CA LEU A 124 -6.93 -4.22 -12.14
C LEU A 124 -7.38 -3.34 -10.97
N ALA A 125 -7.99 -3.95 -9.95
CA ALA A 125 -8.43 -3.21 -8.78
C ALA A 125 -7.22 -2.61 -8.05
N LEU A 126 -6.15 -3.39 -7.94
CA LEU A 126 -4.93 -2.92 -7.28
C LEU A 126 -4.32 -1.75 -8.04
N LYS A 127 -4.27 -1.86 -9.38
CA LYS A 127 -3.73 -0.79 -10.20
C LYS A 127 -4.50 0.51 -9.99
N LYS A 128 -5.82 0.43 -9.96
CA LYS A 128 -6.65 1.63 -9.76
C LYS A 128 -6.36 2.28 -8.40
N ARG A 129 -6.22 1.47 -7.36
CA ARG A 129 -5.94 2.02 -6.03
C ARG A 129 -4.57 2.67 -5.96
N ILE A 130 -3.59 2.06 -6.60
CA ILE A 130 -2.24 2.63 -6.63
C ILE A 130 -2.25 3.98 -7.35
N LEU A 131 -2.92 4.04 -8.50
CA LEU A 131 -3.03 5.31 -9.23
C LEU A 131 -3.71 6.38 -8.37
N ASN A 132 -4.79 6.01 -7.68
CA ASN A 132 -5.46 6.94 -6.77
C ASN A 132 -4.53 7.40 -5.66
N ALA A 133 -3.76 6.47 -5.08
CA ALA A 133 -2.87 6.80 -3.98
C ALA A 133 -1.79 7.81 -4.38
N PHE A 134 -1.38 7.78 -5.65
CA PHE A 134 -0.43 8.74 -6.17
C PHE A 134 -1.09 9.98 -6.77
N GLY A 135 -2.40 10.11 -6.60
CA GLY A 135 -3.12 11.28 -7.05
C GLY A 135 -3.36 11.35 -8.54
N ILE A 136 -3.28 10.22 -9.24
CA ILE A 136 -3.48 10.19 -10.67
C ILE A 136 -4.94 9.88 -10.97
N LYS A 137 -5.61 10.80 -11.62
CA LYS A 137 -6.99 10.60 -12.01
C LYS A 137 -7.09 9.61 -13.15
N GLN A 138 -8.09 8.77 -13.07
CA GLN A 138 -8.35 7.80 -14.11
C GLN A 138 -9.54 8.25 -14.92
N GLU A 139 -9.47 7.98 -16.23
CA GLU A 139 -10.58 8.34 -17.07
C GLU A 139 -11.76 7.44 -16.84
N ARG A 140 -12.93 8.02 -16.94
CA ARG A 140 -14.12 7.22 -16.96
C ARG A 140 -14.39 6.76 -18.35
N VAL A 141 -14.83 5.56 -18.44
CA VAL A 141 -15.14 5.00 -19.74
C VAL A 141 -16.64 4.81 -19.87
#